data_25de813c5c41e808226b49036715e295
#
_entry.id   25de813c5c41e808226b49036715e295
#
_cell.length_a   1.000
_cell.length_b   1.000
_cell.length_c   1.000
_cell.angle_alpha   90.00
_cell.angle_beta   90.00
_cell.angle_gamma   90.00
#
_symmetry.space_group_name_H-M   'P 1'
#
loop_
_entity.id
_entity.type
_entity.pdbx_description
1 polymer ?
#
loop_
_entity_poly.entity_id
_entity_poly.type
_entity_poly.pdbx_seq_one_letter_code
_entity_poly.pdbx_strand_id
1 'polypeptide(L)'
;MSMESKCGGSMKSRLKKIFDKVIEVLFAVCLVAVTWLAVEVFCITSFSIPSDSMEPVLKAGDNIWVEKLSYGTRLFDVTEALKGNRVEVKRLPGFGKVKRGDVVVFHNPCPHEWMKLEMDLMKYYVKRCAALPGDTFYIENGIYKVKGYDKPIGDVERQQEFSQTIDREGYDRNHPLMRVYPDSRFTGWSPQTFGPFHIPQCGDSIPMNERNVLLYRNVIEWEQRKDLVWQDEEALLGGEAITGYRFKDNYYFMVGDKVENSRDSRYWGLVPEDFIVGKVWKIWKSVDKYTDEIRWERIFKEVK
;
A
#
# COMPACT_ATOMS: atom_id res chain seq x y z
N MET A 1 15.15 -18.17 -78.05
CA MET A 1 14.02 -17.86 -77.12
C MET A 1 14.16 -18.75 -75.88
N SER A 2 14.97 -18.38 -74.89
CA SER A 2 15.01 -19.07 -73.58
C SER A 2 16.08 -18.40 -72.64
N MET A 3 15.89 -17.18 -72.27
CA MET A 3 16.73 -16.53 -71.26
C MET A 3 16.00 -15.74 -70.18
N GLU A 4 14.69 -15.60 -70.26
CA GLU A 4 13.92 -14.79 -69.27
C GLU A 4 13.32 -15.57 -68.07
N SER A 5 13.31 -16.92 -68.10
CA SER A 5 12.67 -17.66 -67.03
C SER A 5 13.50 -17.94 -65.75
N LYS A 6 14.84 -17.76 -65.81
CA LYS A 6 15.72 -18.06 -64.67
C LYS A 6 15.89 -16.88 -63.67
N CYS A 7 15.61 -15.66 -64.05
CA CYS A 7 15.83 -14.48 -63.17
C CYS A 7 14.68 -14.27 -62.15
N GLY A 8 13.42 -14.59 -62.50
CA GLY A 8 12.25 -14.42 -61.64
C GLY A 8 12.18 -15.40 -60.47
N GLY A 9 12.73 -16.61 -60.58
CA GLY A 9 12.75 -17.60 -59.50
C GLY A 9 13.71 -17.25 -58.35
N SER A 10 14.86 -16.64 -58.67
CA SER A 10 15.86 -16.23 -57.69
C SER A 10 15.40 -15.04 -56.83
N MET A 11 14.70 -14.09 -57.47
CA MET A 11 14.14 -12.92 -56.74
C MET A 11 12.99 -13.28 -55.80
N LYS A 12 12.10 -14.13 -56.23
CA LYS A 12 10.98 -14.64 -55.38
C LYS A 12 11.52 -15.43 -54.17
N SER A 13 12.57 -16.24 -54.37
CA SER A 13 13.21 -17.00 -53.28
C SER A 13 13.91 -16.09 -52.28
N ARG A 14 14.54 -15.01 -52.71
CA ARG A 14 15.18 -14.00 -51.84
C ARG A 14 14.12 -13.21 -51.06
N LEU A 15 13.06 -12.78 -51.73
CA LEU A 15 11.93 -12.08 -51.10
C LEU A 15 11.25 -12.94 -50.02
N LYS A 16 11.03 -14.25 -50.30
CA LYS A 16 10.50 -15.19 -49.30
C LYS A 16 11.41 -15.30 -48.09
N LYS A 17 12.73 -15.46 -48.27
CA LYS A 17 13.71 -15.53 -47.19
C LYS A 17 13.71 -14.26 -46.32
N ILE A 18 13.61 -13.09 -46.97
CA ILE A 18 13.55 -11.80 -46.27
C ILE A 18 12.23 -11.74 -45.43
N PHE A 19 11.14 -12.12 -46.05
CA PHE A 19 9.82 -12.13 -45.38
C PHE A 19 9.81 -13.08 -44.19
N ASP A 20 10.30 -14.31 -44.34
CA ASP A 20 10.43 -15.29 -43.26
C ASP A 20 11.29 -14.75 -42.11
N LYS A 21 12.41 -14.09 -42.45
CA LYS A 21 13.29 -13.46 -41.45
C LYS A 21 12.63 -12.29 -40.72
N VAL A 22 11.81 -11.47 -41.40
CA VAL A 22 11.06 -10.40 -40.80
C VAL A 22 10.00 -10.96 -39.82
N ILE A 23 9.32 -12.04 -40.19
CA ILE A 23 8.35 -12.71 -39.31
C ILE A 23 9.04 -13.26 -38.07
N GLU A 24 10.21 -13.93 -38.21
CA GLU A 24 10.98 -14.42 -37.06
C GLU A 24 11.37 -13.29 -36.08
N VAL A 25 11.83 -12.16 -36.62
CA VAL A 25 12.20 -10.98 -35.79
C VAL A 25 10.97 -10.40 -35.10
N LEU A 26 9.86 -10.23 -35.82
CA LEU A 26 8.61 -9.74 -35.22
C LEU A 26 8.11 -10.67 -34.12
N PHE A 27 8.15 -11.99 -34.36
CA PHE A 27 7.76 -12.97 -33.35
C PHE A 27 8.66 -12.88 -32.12
N ALA A 28 9.97 -12.78 -32.29
CA ALA A 28 10.92 -12.62 -31.18
C ALA A 28 10.65 -11.34 -30.38
N VAL A 29 10.40 -10.22 -31.06
CA VAL A 29 10.06 -8.94 -30.42
C VAL A 29 8.75 -9.05 -29.65
N CYS A 30 7.71 -9.66 -30.23
CA CYS A 30 6.44 -9.89 -29.55
C CYS A 30 6.63 -10.79 -28.31
N LEU A 31 7.43 -11.85 -28.42
CA LEU A 31 7.69 -12.74 -27.29
C LEU A 31 8.41 -12.00 -26.14
N VAL A 32 9.41 -11.19 -26.46
CA VAL A 32 10.11 -10.35 -25.47
C VAL A 32 9.15 -9.35 -24.81
N ALA A 33 8.31 -8.68 -25.59
CA ALA A 33 7.31 -7.73 -25.08
C ALA A 33 6.29 -8.40 -24.17
N VAL A 34 5.76 -9.57 -24.54
CA VAL A 34 4.80 -10.33 -23.71
C VAL A 34 5.48 -10.81 -22.43
N THR A 35 6.71 -11.30 -22.51
CA THR A 35 7.48 -11.73 -21.33
C THR A 35 7.74 -10.56 -20.38
N TRP A 36 8.15 -9.41 -20.92
CA TRP A 36 8.35 -8.20 -20.14
C TRP A 36 7.05 -7.77 -19.42
N LEU A 37 5.94 -7.72 -20.14
CA LEU A 37 4.64 -7.40 -19.58
C LEU A 37 4.24 -8.38 -18.47
N ALA A 38 4.47 -9.68 -18.68
CA ALA A 38 4.20 -10.69 -17.68
C ALA A 38 5.05 -10.47 -16.40
N VAL A 39 6.34 -10.15 -16.55
CA VAL A 39 7.20 -9.82 -15.41
C VAL A 39 6.69 -8.58 -14.68
N GLU A 40 6.29 -7.53 -15.39
CA GLU A 40 5.78 -6.30 -14.78
C GLU A 40 4.45 -6.51 -14.06
N VAL A 41 3.55 -7.28 -14.65
CA VAL A 41 2.24 -7.59 -14.04
C VAL A 41 2.39 -8.50 -12.84
N PHE A 42 3.17 -9.57 -12.93
CA PHE A 42 3.19 -10.65 -11.94
C PHE A 42 4.33 -10.58 -10.94
N CYS A 43 5.49 -10.02 -11.31
CA CYS A 43 6.69 -10.13 -10.49
C CYS A 43 7.14 -8.82 -9.87
N ILE A 44 7.49 -7.84 -10.70
CA ILE A 44 8.12 -6.59 -10.27
C ILE A 44 7.52 -5.43 -11.04
N THR A 45 7.19 -4.35 -10.33
CA THR A 45 6.74 -3.10 -10.94
C THR A 45 7.54 -1.92 -10.40
N SER A 46 7.55 -0.80 -11.14
CA SER A 46 8.28 0.40 -10.75
C SER A 46 7.32 1.50 -10.30
N PHE A 47 7.68 2.20 -9.21
CA PHE A 47 6.98 3.39 -8.73
C PHE A 47 7.95 4.53 -8.51
N SER A 48 7.50 5.76 -8.77
CA SER A 48 8.21 6.99 -8.42
C SER A 48 7.71 7.53 -7.09
N ILE A 49 8.62 7.95 -6.22
CA ILE A 49 8.30 8.52 -4.91
C ILE A 49 8.08 10.02 -5.04
N PRO A 50 6.85 10.52 -4.87
CA PRO A 50 6.54 11.93 -5.03
C PRO A 50 6.78 12.78 -3.78
N SER A 51 6.77 12.18 -2.59
CA SER A 51 6.78 12.86 -1.28
C SER A 51 7.93 12.41 -0.40
N ASP A 52 8.14 13.12 0.69
CA ASP A 52 9.21 12.93 1.66
C ASP A 52 8.78 12.10 2.89
N SER A 53 7.54 11.62 2.94
CA SER A 53 6.96 10.95 4.13
C SER A 53 7.68 9.67 4.58
N MET A 54 8.58 9.15 3.77
CA MET A 54 9.41 7.97 4.05
C MET A 54 10.91 8.31 4.19
N GLU A 55 11.26 9.59 4.32
CA GLU A 55 12.64 9.98 4.63
C GLU A 55 13.06 9.50 6.03
N PRO A 56 14.32 9.08 6.18
CA PRO A 56 15.44 9.13 5.21
C PRO A 56 15.53 7.92 4.27
N VAL A 57 14.69 6.89 4.48
CA VAL A 57 14.77 5.62 3.75
C VAL A 57 14.44 5.80 2.28
N LEU A 58 13.33 6.47 1.96
CA LEU A 58 12.99 6.89 0.61
C LEU A 58 12.86 8.41 0.54
N LYS A 59 13.41 9.00 -0.52
CA LYS A 59 13.37 10.45 -0.77
C LYS A 59 12.52 10.77 -1.99
N ALA A 60 11.93 11.95 -2.02
CA ALA A 60 11.25 12.43 -3.22
C ALA A 60 12.21 12.41 -4.42
N GLY A 61 11.77 11.82 -5.56
CA GLY A 61 12.59 11.59 -6.75
C GLY A 61 13.27 10.23 -6.83
N ASP A 62 13.12 9.37 -5.79
CA ASP A 62 13.51 7.96 -5.90
C ASP A 62 12.51 7.22 -6.79
N ASN A 63 13.02 6.32 -7.63
CA ASN A 63 12.25 5.32 -8.35
C ASN A 63 12.59 3.96 -7.78
N ILE A 64 11.58 3.23 -7.35
CA ILE A 64 11.71 1.97 -6.61
C ILE A 64 11.22 0.79 -7.42
N TRP A 65 11.84 -0.36 -7.22
CA TRP A 65 11.28 -1.65 -7.61
C TRP A 65 10.48 -2.24 -6.47
N VAL A 66 9.26 -2.67 -6.82
CA VAL A 66 8.31 -3.29 -5.91
C VAL A 66 8.08 -4.73 -6.34
N GLU A 67 8.40 -5.64 -5.45
CA GLU A 67 8.26 -7.07 -5.62
C GLU A 67 6.86 -7.49 -5.17
N LYS A 68 6.17 -8.26 -6.02
CA LYS A 68 4.79 -8.70 -5.82
C LYS A 68 4.68 -10.17 -5.41
N LEU A 69 5.68 -10.97 -5.76
CA LEU A 69 5.63 -12.43 -5.60
C LEU A 69 5.55 -12.87 -4.14
N SER A 70 6.20 -12.15 -3.23
CA SER A 70 6.14 -12.46 -1.80
C SER A 70 4.71 -12.42 -1.28
N TYR A 71 3.95 -11.40 -1.67
CA TYR A 71 2.60 -11.19 -1.13
C TYR A 71 1.50 -11.75 -2.02
N GLY A 72 1.86 -12.23 -3.21
CA GLY A 72 0.92 -12.71 -4.22
C GLY A 72 0.35 -11.59 -5.08
N THR A 73 0.38 -11.83 -6.37
CA THR A 73 -0.11 -10.89 -7.39
C THR A 73 -1.63 -10.76 -7.30
N ARG A 74 -2.12 -9.54 -7.44
CA ARG A 74 -3.55 -9.24 -7.44
C ARG A 74 -4.10 -9.28 -8.85
N LEU A 75 -5.25 -9.91 -9.01
CA LEU A 75 -6.03 -9.97 -10.25
C LEU A 75 -7.36 -9.26 -10.02
N PHE A 76 -7.70 -8.32 -10.87
CA PHE A 76 -8.98 -7.60 -10.86
C PHE A 76 -9.34 -7.15 -12.27
N ASP A 77 -10.60 -6.84 -12.50
CA ASP A 77 -11.05 -6.33 -13.78
C ASP A 77 -10.59 -4.87 -13.95
N VAL A 78 -9.56 -4.70 -14.79
CA VAL A 78 -8.95 -3.39 -15.08
C VAL A 78 -9.94 -2.47 -15.81
N THR A 79 -10.83 -3.03 -16.64
CA THR A 79 -11.81 -2.26 -17.42
C THR A 79 -12.86 -1.63 -16.51
N GLU A 80 -13.36 -2.38 -15.55
CA GLU A 80 -14.30 -1.87 -14.54
C GLU A 80 -13.62 -0.88 -13.59
N ALA A 81 -12.38 -1.16 -13.22
CA ALA A 81 -11.57 -0.25 -12.42
C ALA A 81 -11.36 1.11 -13.09
N LEU A 82 -11.06 1.13 -14.40
CA LEU A 82 -10.88 2.37 -15.16
C LEU A 82 -12.17 3.16 -15.33
N LYS A 83 -13.33 2.52 -15.28
CA LYS A 83 -14.65 3.20 -15.25
C LYS A 83 -14.98 3.80 -13.89
N GLY A 84 -14.13 3.59 -12.88
CA GLY A 84 -14.38 3.99 -11.49
C GLY A 84 -15.32 3.06 -10.75
N ASN A 85 -15.67 1.93 -11.34
CA ASN A 85 -16.48 0.92 -10.67
C ASN A 85 -15.63 0.15 -9.65
N ARG A 86 -16.30 -0.28 -8.59
CA ARG A 86 -15.64 -1.10 -7.57
C ARG A 86 -15.34 -2.48 -8.11
N VAL A 87 -14.11 -2.91 -7.94
CA VAL A 87 -13.63 -4.24 -8.36
C VAL A 87 -13.35 -5.13 -7.18
N GLU A 88 -13.62 -6.43 -7.36
CA GLU A 88 -13.18 -7.47 -6.45
C GLU A 88 -11.74 -7.84 -6.78
N VAL A 89 -10.87 -7.81 -5.77
CA VAL A 89 -9.46 -8.18 -5.91
C VAL A 89 -9.29 -9.64 -5.52
N LYS A 90 -8.86 -10.46 -6.48
CA LYS A 90 -8.43 -11.85 -6.23
C LYS A 90 -6.92 -11.87 -6.13
N ARG A 91 -6.38 -12.46 -5.07
CA ARG A 91 -4.96 -12.56 -4.84
C ARG A 91 -4.46 -13.97 -5.14
N LEU A 92 -3.43 -14.08 -5.98
CA LEU A 92 -2.72 -15.33 -6.18
C LEU A 92 -1.91 -15.67 -4.92
N PRO A 93 -1.67 -16.95 -4.62
CA PRO A 93 -0.79 -17.33 -3.51
C PRO A 93 0.58 -16.69 -3.65
N GLY A 94 1.08 -16.07 -2.56
CA GLY A 94 2.43 -15.53 -2.47
C GLY A 94 3.39 -16.54 -1.82
N PHE A 95 4.70 -16.28 -1.97
CA PHE A 95 5.75 -17.11 -1.36
C PHE A 95 6.10 -16.67 0.07
N GLY A 96 5.49 -15.61 0.58
CA GLY A 96 5.73 -15.04 1.89
C GLY A 96 4.52 -14.30 2.44
N LYS A 97 4.76 -13.56 3.51
CA LYS A 97 3.76 -12.69 4.16
C LYS A 97 4.40 -11.34 4.47
N VAL A 98 3.58 -10.31 4.60
CA VAL A 98 4.01 -9.00 5.10
C VAL A 98 4.63 -9.18 6.48
N LYS A 99 5.80 -8.57 6.68
CA LYS A 99 6.51 -8.59 7.95
C LYS A 99 6.54 -7.19 8.56
N ARG A 100 6.61 -7.14 9.88
CA ARG A 100 6.83 -5.88 10.59
C ARG A 100 8.18 -5.28 10.18
N GLY A 101 8.15 -3.99 9.85
CA GLY A 101 9.29 -3.27 9.29
C GLY A 101 9.36 -3.26 7.75
N ASP A 102 8.63 -4.12 7.04
CA ASP A 102 8.60 -4.07 5.57
C ASP A 102 8.08 -2.71 5.08
N VAL A 103 8.74 -2.13 4.10
CA VAL A 103 8.25 -0.96 3.37
C VAL A 103 7.36 -1.47 2.23
N VAL A 104 6.10 -1.05 2.26
CA VAL A 104 5.02 -1.64 1.44
C VAL A 104 4.36 -0.58 0.58
N VAL A 105 4.08 -0.93 -0.68
CA VAL A 105 3.23 -0.13 -1.57
C VAL A 105 1.81 -0.65 -1.48
N PHE A 106 0.86 0.23 -1.30
CA PHE A 106 -0.56 -0.08 -1.24
C PHE A 106 -1.41 1.06 -1.83
N HIS A 107 -2.67 0.77 -2.18
CA HIS A 107 -3.60 1.79 -2.68
C HIS A 107 -4.02 2.76 -1.58
N ASN A 108 -4.25 4.01 -1.98
CA ASN A 108 -4.79 5.02 -1.06
C ASN A 108 -6.09 4.51 -0.42
N PRO A 109 -6.14 4.37 0.92
CA PRO A 109 -7.31 3.82 1.59
C PRO A 109 -8.46 4.80 1.82
N CYS A 110 -8.21 6.11 1.75
CA CYS A 110 -9.21 7.16 1.99
C CYS A 110 -9.09 8.28 0.96
N PRO A 111 -9.51 8.04 -0.30
CA PRO A 111 -9.33 9.01 -1.38
C PRO A 111 -10.27 10.21 -1.30
N HIS A 112 -11.49 10.05 -0.83
CA HIS A 112 -12.55 11.06 -0.89
C HIS A 112 -12.95 11.56 0.50
N GLU A 113 -13.31 10.65 1.39
CA GLU A 113 -13.79 10.98 2.72
C GLU A 113 -12.82 10.47 3.80
N TRP A 114 -12.60 11.31 4.80
CA TRP A 114 -11.85 10.92 5.97
C TRP A 114 -12.58 9.79 6.71
N MET A 115 -11.85 8.73 7.04
CA MET A 115 -12.35 7.54 7.73
C MET A 115 -13.29 6.62 6.91
N LYS A 116 -13.52 6.88 5.63
CA LYS A 116 -14.22 5.94 4.75
C LYS A 116 -13.22 5.20 3.90
N LEU A 117 -13.19 3.87 4.03
CA LEU A 117 -12.32 3.03 3.22
C LEU A 117 -12.86 2.89 1.79
N GLU A 118 -12.04 3.32 0.85
CA GLU A 118 -12.26 3.15 -0.58
C GLU A 118 -10.91 2.83 -1.24
N MET A 119 -10.90 1.94 -2.22
CA MET A 119 -9.67 1.62 -2.93
C MET A 119 -9.50 2.54 -4.14
N ASP A 120 -8.59 3.51 -4.06
CA ASP A 120 -8.18 4.29 -5.23
C ASP A 120 -7.09 3.55 -5.99
N LEU A 121 -7.47 2.93 -7.11
CA LEU A 121 -6.56 2.14 -7.94
C LEU A 121 -5.50 2.97 -8.66
N MET A 122 -5.68 4.28 -8.75
CA MET A 122 -4.77 5.19 -9.45
C MET A 122 -3.76 5.86 -8.53
N LYS A 123 -4.00 5.85 -7.21
CA LYS A 123 -3.11 6.46 -6.23
C LYS A 123 -2.54 5.43 -5.27
N TYR A 124 -1.24 5.54 -5.06
CA TYR A 124 -0.48 4.62 -4.21
C TYR A 124 0.16 5.37 -3.05
N TYR A 125 0.22 4.71 -1.92
CA TYR A 125 1.04 5.10 -0.77
C TYR A 125 2.18 4.11 -0.59
N VAL A 126 3.28 4.63 -0.04
CA VAL A 126 4.41 3.83 0.41
C VAL A 126 4.59 4.12 1.88
N LYS A 127 4.48 3.10 2.73
CA LYS A 127 4.62 3.19 4.18
C LYS A 127 5.31 1.95 4.74
N ARG A 128 5.75 2.06 5.98
CA ARG A 128 6.31 0.95 6.75
C ARG A 128 5.20 0.22 7.48
N CYS A 129 5.22 -1.11 7.45
CA CYS A 129 4.32 -1.94 8.24
C CYS A 129 4.77 -1.92 9.71
N ALA A 130 4.00 -1.27 10.58
CA ALA A 130 4.26 -1.17 12.00
C ALA A 130 3.64 -2.32 12.79
N ALA A 131 2.42 -2.73 12.44
CA ALA A 131 1.75 -3.84 13.09
C ALA A 131 1.02 -4.74 12.09
N LEU A 132 0.99 -6.03 12.42
CA LEU A 132 0.48 -7.14 11.61
C LEU A 132 -0.91 -7.56 12.10
N PRO A 133 -1.65 -8.34 11.30
CA PRO A 133 -2.88 -8.98 11.77
C PRO A 133 -2.67 -9.77 13.07
N GLY A 134 -3.55 -9.57 14.05
CA GLY A 134 -3.47 -10.15 15.39
C GLY A 134 -2.67 -9.35 16.41
N ASP A 135 -1.92 -8.34 15.98
CA ASP A 135 -1.13 -7.48 16.89
C ASP A 135 -2.04 -6.52 17.70
N THR A 136 -1.48 -6.03 18.80
CA THR A 136 -2.02 -4.86 19.52
C THR A 136 -0.98 -3.74 19.44
N PHE A 137 -1.27 -2.72 18.66
CA PHE A 137 -0.42 -1.55 18.46
C PHE A 137 -0.75 -0.45 19.46
N TYR A 138 0.27 0.26 19.94
CA TYR A 138 0.10 1.47 20.75
C TYR A 138 1.29 2.42 20.59
N ILE A 139 1.08 3.68 20.94
CA ILE A 139 2.14 4.69 21.02
C ILE A 139 2.22 5.15 22.48
N GLU A 140 3.41 5.10 23.05
CA GLU A 140 3.68 5.55 24.39
C GLU A 140 4.85 6.56 24.38
N ASN A 141 4.59 7.77 24.86
CA ASN A 141 5.55 8.88 24.80
C ASN A 141 6.09 9.14 23.38
N GLY A 142 5.23 9.02 22.37
CA GLY A 142 5.59 9.18 20.96
C GLY A 142 6.21 7.96 20.30
N ILE A 143 6.60 6.92 21.06
CA ILE A 143 7.29 5.72 20.58
C ILE A 143 6.29 4.65 20.17
N TYR A 144 6.47 4.09 18.97
CA TYR A 144 5.64 3.02 18.42
C TYR A 144 5.96 1.68 19.10
N LYS A 145 4.95 1.01 19.57
CA LYS A 145 5.07 -0.27 20.27
C LYS A 145 4.01 -1.27 19.80
N VAL A 146 4.35 -2.55 19.90
CA VAL A 146 3.42 -3.66 19.72
C VAL A 146 3.55 -4.58 20.93
N LYS A 147 2.43 -4.97 21.51
CA LYS A 147 2.38 -5.84 22.68
C LYS A 147 3.14 -7.15 22.41
N GLY A 148 4.11 -7.48 23.27
CA GLY A 148 4.93 -8.68 23.12
C GLY A 148 6.03 -8.60 22.05
N TYR A 149 6.39 -7.38 21.59
CA TYR A 149 7.46 -7.17 20.61
C TYR A 149 8.37 -6.01 21.06
N ASP A 150 9.62 -6.31 21.37
CA ASP A 150 10.55 -5.36 22.00
C ASP A 150 11.52 -4.67 21.02
N LYS A 151 11.47 -5.03 19.71
CA LYS A 151 12.35 -4.40 18.73
C LYS A 151 11.80 -3.05 18.28
N PRO A 152 12.69 -2.10 17.90
CA PRO A 152 12.29 -0.81 17.36
C PRO A 152 11.38 -0.95 16.12
N ILE A 153 10.42 -0.06 16.00
CA ILE A 153 9.50 0.03 14.85
C ILE A 153 9.68 1.40 14.21
N GLY A 154 10.17 1.44 12.98
CA GLY A 154 10.46 2.69 12.28
C GLY A 154 11.66 3.43 12.86
N ASP A 155 11.71 4.74 12.63
CA ASP A 155 12.76 5.64 13.10
C ASP A 155 12.44 6.17 14.50
N VAL A 156 13.03 5.58 15.52
CA VAL A 156 12.77 5.91 16.93
C VAL A 156 13.28 7.32 17.28
N GLU A 157 14.39 7.75 16.70
CA GLU A 157 14.93 9.10 16.96
C GLU A 157 13.95 10.17 16.48
N ARG A 158 13.43 10.02 15.27
CA ARG A 158 12.39 10.93 14.73
C ARG A 158 11.08 10.88 15.52
N GLN A 159 10.70 9.70 16.03
CA GLN A 159 9.53 9.58 16.90
C GLN A 159 9.70 10.40 18.17
N GLN A 160 10.88 10.35 18.79
CA GLN A 160 11.22 11.15 19.98
C GLN A 160 11.27 12.63 19.68
N GLU A 161 11.94 13.04 18.59
CA GLU A 161 12.02 14.42 18.16
C GLU A 161 10.62 15.02 17.90
N PHE A 162 9.75 14.26 17.25
CA PHE A 162 8.38 14.70 17.00
C PHE A 162 7.58 14.86 18.29
N SER A 163 7.71 13.92 19.23
CA SER A 163 7.09 14.01 20.55
C SER A 163 7.56 15.27 21.30
N GLN A 164 8.88 15.51 21.33
CA GLN A 164 9.46 16.72 21.95
C GLN A 164 9.00 18.01 21.26
N THR A 165 8.80 17.96 19.95
CA THR A 165 8.28 19.11 19.20
C THR A 165 6.85 19.41 19.59
N ILE A 166 6.00 18.40 19.74
CA ILE A 166 4.61 18.56 20.21
C ILE A 166 4.61 19.24 21.60
N ASP A 167 5.46 18.77 22.52
CA ASP A 167 5.57 19.32 23.87
C ASP A 167 6.07 20.79 23.85
N ARG A 168 7.08 21.08 23.04
CA ARG A 168 7.67 22.41 22.92
C ARG A 168 6.70 23.43 22.30
N GLU A 169 6.00 23.04 21.23
CA GLU A 169 5.06 23.91 20.52
C GLU A 169 3.71 24.05 21.24
N GLY A 170 3.41 23.13 22.17
CA GLY A 170 2.19 23.16 22.96
C GLY A 170 0.92 23.01 22.14
N TYR A 171 0.93 22.13 21.13
CA TYR A 171 -0.23 21.90 20.25
C TYR A 171 -1.46 21.49 21.06
N ASP A 172 -2.54 22.22 20.89
CA ASP A 172 -3.83 21.87 21.48
C ASP A 172 -4.48 20.69 20.76
N ARG A 173 -5.52 20.11 21.38
CA ARG A 173 -6.24 18.96 20.83
C ARG A 173 -6.95 19.23 19.49
N ASN A 174 -7.15 20.50 19.13
CA ASN A 174 -7.82 20.90 17.89
C ASN A 174 -6.80 21.06 16.74
N HIS A 175 -5.51 21.11 17.07
CA HIS A 175 -4.46 21.19 16.07
C HIS A 175 -4.55 19.99 15.09
N PRO A 176 -4.44 20.17 13.75
CA PRO A 176 -4.58 19.09 12.78
C PRO A 176 -3.69 17.89 13.02
N LEU A 177 -2.46 18.08 13.52
CA LEU A 177 -1.53 17.01 13.86
C LEU A 177 -1.98 16.16 15.06
N MET A 178 -2.83 16.72 15.95
CA MET A 178 -3.34 16.03 17.13
C MET A 178 -4.61 15.23 16.86
N ARG A 179 -5.21 15.39 15.68
CA ARG A 179 -6.42 14.68 15.29
C ARG A 179 -6.05 13.32 14.72
N VAL A 180 -6.06 12.30 15.56
CA VAL A 180 -5.77 10.91 15.17
C VAL A 180 -7.05 10.09 15.04
N TYR A 181 -6.92 8.96 14.34
CA TYR A 181 -7.97 7.96 14.16
C TYR A 181 -8.39 7.31 15.49
N PRO A 182 -9.66 6.91 15.67
CA PRO A 182 -10.82 7.20 14.81
C PRO A 182 -11.35 8.61 15.00
N ASP A 183 -11.30 9.13 16.19
CA ASP A 183 -11.57 10.50 16.59
C ASP A 183 -10.97 10.71 17.99
N SER A 184 -9.97 11.57 18.06
CA SER A 184 -9.23 11.87 19.29
C SER A 184 -10.12 12.42 20.42
N ARG A 185 -11.27 13.02 20.09
CA ARG A 185 -12.22 13.55 21.08
C ARG A 185 -12.88 12.45 21.91
N PHE A 186 -13.13 11.29 21.32
CA PHE A 186 -13.75 10.15 22.00
C PHE A 186 -12.72 9.20 22.59
N THR A 187 -11.59 9.01 21.93
CA THR A 187 -10.57 8.06 22.40
C THR A 187 -9.58 8.67 23.37
N GLY A 188 -9.42 9.99 23.34
CA GLY A 188 -8.35 10.69 24.04
C GLY A 188 -6.94 10.43 23.42
N TRP A 189 -6.88 9.75 22.28
CA TRP A 189 -5.61 9.43 21.61
C TRP A 189 -4.99 10.64 20.96
N SER A 190 -3.68 10.60 20.86
CA SER A 190 -2.85 11.61 20.22
C SER A 190 -1.67 10.95 19.52
N PRO A 191 -0.86 11.67 18.73
CA PRO A 191 0.37 11.12 18.16
C PRO A 191 1.39 10.68 19.21
N GLN A 192 1.29 11.17 20.46
CA GLN A 192 2.17 10.78 21.57
C GLN A 192 1.61 9.62 22.40
N THR A 193 0.28 9.47 22.44
CA THR A 193 -0.41 8.44 23.24
C THR A 193 -1.57 7.89 22.43
N PHE A 194 -1.36 6.74 21.81
CA PHE A 194 -2.32 6.10 20.92
C PHE A 194 -2.55 4.64 21.36
N GLY A 195 -3.76 4.16 21.24
CA GLY A 195 -4.07 2.77 21.55
C GLY A 195 -4.36 2.53 23.06
N PRO A 196 -4.34 1.25 23.48
CA PRO A 196 -4.08 0.06 22.67
C PRO A 196 -5.13 -0.17 21.57
N PHE A 197 -4.67 -0.51 20.36
CA PHE A 197 -5.50 -0.77 19.21
C PHE A 197 -5.20 -2.16 18.65
N HIS A 198 -6.16 -3.07 18.72
CA HIS A 198 -6.04 -4.39 18.15
C HIS A 198 -6.16 -4.34 16.63
N ILE A 199 -5.23 -4.98 15.92
CA ILE A 199 -5.21 -5.08 14.47
C ILE A 199 -5.87 -6.40 14.08
N PRO A 200 -7.08 -6.40 13.53
CA PRO A 200 -7.81 -7.64 13.29
C PRO A 200 -7.10 -8.55 12.28
N GLN A 201 -7.16 -9.83 12.53
CA GLN A 201 -6.87 -10.87 11.55
C GLN A 201 -8.15 -11.57 11.12
N CYS A 202 -8.09 -12.21 9.96
CA CYS A 202 -9.19 -13.03 9.46
C CYS A 202 -9.62 -14.06 10.49
N GLY A 203 -10.90 -14.05 10.85
CA GLY A 203 -11.49 -14.96 11.85
C GLY A 203 -11.57 -14.39 13.27
N ASP A 204 -10.90 -13.29 13.59
CA ASP A 204 -11.05 -12.62 14.89
C ASP A 204 -12.48 -12.18 15.11
N SER A 205 -12.94 -12.29 16.35
CA SER A 205 -14.29 -11.88 16.73
C SER A 205 -14.23 -10.86 17.87
N ILE A 206 -15.04 -9.82 17.76
CA ILE A 206 -15.16 -8.79 18.79
C ILE A 206 -16.63 -8.60 19.19
N PRO A 207 -16.92 -8.28 20.46
CA PRO A 207 -18.25 -7.81 20.85
C PRO A 207 -18.51 -6.43 20.24
N MET A 208 -19.74 -6.17 19.84
CA MET A 208 -20.13 -4.86 19.33
C MET A 208 -20.64 -4.00 20.48
N ASN A 209 -19.84 -3.03 20.85
CA ASN A 209 -20.15 -1.96 21.79
C ASN A 209 -19.76 -0.62 21.16
N GLU A 210 -20.12 0.49 21.79
CA GLU A 210 -19.85 1.84 21.27
C GLU A 210 -18.38 2.04 20.87
N ARG A 211 -17.44 1.62 21.73
CA ARG A 211 -16.01 1.73 21.47
C ARG A 211 -15.58 0.93 20.24
N ASN A 212 -16.05 -0.30 20.08
CA ASN A 212 -15.68 -1.15 18.96
C ASN A 212 -16.36 -0.70 17.66
N VAL A 213 -17.57 -0.17 17.71
CA VAL A 213 -18.19 0.52 16.56
C VAL A 213 -17.29 1.68 16.13
N LEU A 214 -16.87 2.54 17.05
CA LEU A 214 -16.00 3.67 16.74
C LEU A 214 -14.66 3.23 16.12
N LEU A 215 -14.02 2.20 16.71
CA LEU A 215 -12.68 1.74 16.29
C LEU A 215 -12.68 0.99 14.96
N TYR A 216 -13.76 0.27 14.63
CA TYR A 216 -13.75 -0.66 13.49
C TYR A 216 -14.81 -0.35 12.44
N ARG A 217 -15.53 0.76 12.59
CA ARG A 217 -16.61 1.15 11.67
C ARG A 217 -16.17 1.09 10.22
N ASN A 218 -15.08 1.76 9.86
CA ASN A 218 -14.62 1.86 8.48
C ASN A 218 -14.25 0.50 7.87
N VAL A 219 -13.64 -0.41 8.63
CA VAL A 219 -13.27 -1.74 8.12
C VAL A 219 -14.48 -2.67 8.04
N ILE A 220 -15.43 -2.57 8.98
CA ILE A 220 -16.66 -3.36 8.95
C ILE A 220 -17.56 -2.90 7.79
N GLU A 221 -17.73 -1.60 7.60
CA GLU A 221 -18.44 -1.04 6.45
C GLU A 221 -17.76 -1.41 5.12
N TRP A 222 -16.42 -1.46 5.10
CA TRP A 222 -15.67 -1.96 3.95
C TRP A 222 -15.99 -3.43 3.63
N GLU A 223 -15.97 -4.32 4.62
CA GLU A 223 -16.24 -5.75 4.43
C GLU A 223 -17.71 -6.03 4.07
N GLN A 224 -18.64 -5.35 4.74
CA GLN A 224 -20.09 -5.70 4.66
C GLN A 224 -20.85 -4.89 3.63
N ARG A 225 -20.33 -3.75 3.18
CA ARG A 225 -21.03 -2.84 2.25
C ARG A 225 -22.30 -2.27 2.84
N LYS A 226 -22.37 -2.16 4.14
CA LYS A 226 -23.50 -1.66 4.91
C LYS A 226 -22.98 -0.64 5.90
N ASP A 227 -23.76 0.38 6.16
CA ASP A 227 -23.43 1.38 7.18
C ASP A 227 -23.50 0.74 8.57
N LEU A 228 -22.54 1.08 9.44
CA LEU A 228 -22.48 0.67 10.83
C LEU A 228 -22.65 1.91 11.72
N VAL A 229 -23.69 1.91 12.52
CA VAL A 229 -24.01 3.01 13.45
C VAL A 229 -24.21 2.49 14.87
N TRP A 230 -23.90 3.34 15.86
CA TRP A 230 -24.26 3.12 17.26
C TRP A 230 -25.46 3.98 17.58
N GLN A 231 -26.56 3.36 17.93
CA GLN A 231 -27.83 4.04 18.25
C GLN A 231 -28.58 3.25 19.30
N ASP A 232 -29.23 3.95 20.24
CA ASP A 232 -30.07 3.38 21.30
C ASP A 232 -29.38 2.23 22.10
N GLU A 233 -28.08 2.40 22.38
CA GLU A 233 -27.17 1.42 23.03
C GLU A 233 -26.94 0.12 22.24
N GLU A 234 -27.26 0.11 20.97
CA GLU A 234 -27.05 -1.04 20.08
C GLU A 234 -26.20 -0.68 18.85
N ALA A 235 -25.45 -1.66 18.33
CA ALA A 235 -24.75 -1.57 17.06
C ALA A 235 -25.67 -2.02 15.93
N LEU A 236 -25.95 -1.14 14.97
CA LEU A 236 -26.81 -1.43 13.82
C LEU A 236 -25.96 -1.51 12.54
N LEU A 237 -25.95 -2.67 11.88
CA LEU A 237 -25.30 -2.90 10.60
C LEU A 237 -26.36 -3.00 9.49
N GLY A 238 -26.46 -1.96 8.65
CA GLY A 238 -27.50 -1.86 7.64
C GLY A 238 -28.92 -1.85 8.23
N GLY A 239 -29.06 -1.32 9.46
CA GLY A 239 -30.32 -1.27 10.19
C GLY A 239 -30.66 -2.52 11.02
N GLU A 240 -29.84 -3.56 10.97
CA GLU A 240 -30.03 -4.79 11.78
C GLU A 240 -29.11 -4.75 13.01
N ALA A 241 -29.65 -5.03 14.20
CA ALA A 241 -28.88 -5.06 15.45
C ALA A 241 -27.89 -6.24 15.46
N ILE A 242 -26.63 -5.98 15.83
CA ILE A 242 -25.59 -7.00 15.97
C ILE A 242 -24.91 -6.90 17.33
N THR A 243 -24.63 -8.04 17.96
CA THR A 243 -23.96 -8.13 19.27
C THR A 243 -22.47 -8.45 19.16
N GLY A 244 -22.04 -8.94 18.00
CA GLY A 244 -20.66 -9.30 17.72
C GLY A 244 -20.34 -9.22 16.24
N TYR A 245 -19.05 -9.11 15.93
CA TYR A 245 -18.58 -9.09 14.55
C TYR A 245 -17.36 -10.01 14.38
N ARG A 246 -17.34 -10.77 13.29
CA ARG A 246 -16.21 -11.61 12.91
C ARG A 246 -15.58 -11.08 11.65
N PHE A 247 -14.30 -10.69 11.74
CA PHE A 247 -13.54 -10.15 10.60
C PHE A 247 -13.31 -11.19 9.52
N LYS A 248 -13.45 -10.77 8.27
CA LYS A 248 -13.26 -11.63 7.09
C LYS A 248 -11.87 -11.54 6.52
N ASP A 249 -11.19 -10.38 6.73
CA ASP A 249 -9.90 -10.05 6.14
C ASP A 249 -8.82 -9.79 7.19
N ASN A 250 -7.58 -9.73 6.72
CA ASN A 250 -6.42 -9.29 7.49
C ASN A 250 -6.23 -7.78 7.34
N TYR A 251 -5.81 -7.14 8.44
CA TYR A 251 -5.55 -5.71 8.48
C TYR A 251 -4.13 -5.41 8.94
N TYR A 252 -3.63 -4.25 8.54
CA TYR A 252 -2.27 -3.81 8.84
C TYR A 252 -2.29 -2.37 9.35
N PHE A 253 -1.31 -2.02 10.18
CA PHE A 253 -1.09 -0.64 10.62
C PHE A 253 0.19 -0.13 9.95
N MET A 254 0.06 0.89 9.10
CA MET A 254 1.11 1.42 8.27
C MET A 254 1.53 2.81 8.75
N VAL A 255 2.84 3.06 8.87
CA VAL A 255 3.40 4.34 9.33
C VAL A 255 4.46 4.87 8.37
N GLY A 256 4.61 6.19 8.32
CA GLY A 256 5.71 6.82 7.60
C GLY A 256 6.93 6.98 8.50
N ASP A 257 8.13 6.90 7.89
CA ASP A 257 9.39 7.08 8.61
C ASP A 257 9.61 8.55 9.00
N LYS A 258 9.12 9.51 8.19
CA LYS A 258 9.09 10.94 8.54
C LYS A 258 7.82 11.23 9.34
N VAL A 259 7.91 11.01 10.65
CA VAL A 259 6.77 10.94 11.57
C VAL A 259 5.95 12.24 11.58
N GLU A 260 6.65 13.39 11.52
CA GLU A 260 6.08 14.73 11.55
C GLU A 260 5.35 15.13 10.25
N ASN A 261 5.70 14.49 9.12
CA ASN A 261 5.12 14.78 7.81
C ASN A 261 4.61 13.51 7.11
N SER A 262 3.87 12.68 7.83
CA SER A 262 3.27 11.47 7.25
C SER A 262 1.78 11.40 7.56
N ARG A 263 0.97 11.31 6.50
CA ARG A 263 -0.40 10.80 6.61
C ARG A 263 -0.35 9.28 6.52
N ASP A 264 -0.73 8.60 7.59
CA ASP A 264 -0.64 7.16 7.72
C ASP A 264 -1.73 6.60 8.63
N SER A 265 -1.63 5.34 9.08
CA SER A 265 -2.68 4.67 9.87
C SER A 265 -3.02 5.37 11.19
N ARG A 266 -2.14 6.23 11.70
CA ARG A 266 -2.48 7.10 12.85
C ARG A 266 -3.66 8.02 12.54
N TYR A 267 -3.90 8.33 11.28
CA TYR A 267 -4.89 9.30 10.83
C TYR A 267 -6.08 8.68 10.09
N TRP A 268 -5.88 7.64 9.29
CA TRP A 268 -6.98 7.00 8.53
C TRP A 268 -7.37 5.61 9.04
N GLY A 269 -6.62 5.02 9.99
CA GLY A 269 -6.89 3.69 10.53
C GLY A 269 -6.21 2.56 9.78
N LEU A 270 -6.86 1.42 9.70
CA LEU A 270 -6.30 0.18 9.21
C LEU A 270 -6.29 0.08 7.68
N VAL A 271 -5.31 -0.66 7.15
CA VAL A 271 -5.18 -0.95 5.72
C VAL A 271 -5.53 -2.42 5.49
N PRO A 272 -6.58 -2.72 4.68
CA PRO A 272 -6.92 -4.10 4.31
C PRO A 272 -5.80 -4.76 3.49
N GLU A 273 -5.66 -6.08 3.62
CA GLU A 273 -4.68 -6.86 2.85
C GLU A 273 -4.83 -6.70 1.34
N ASP A 274 -6.06 -6.60 0.85
CA ASP A 274 -6.37 -6.41 -0.57
C ASP A 274 -5.79 -5.13 -1.18
N PHE A 275 -5.53 -4.11 -0.35
CA PHE A 275 -4.93 -2.85 -0.82
C PHE A 275 -3.43 -2.98 -1.08
N ILE A 276 -2.77 -3.98 -0.50
CA ILE A 276 -1.32 -4.15 -0.58
C ILE A 276 -0.93 -4.61 -1.99
N VAL A 277 -0.03 -3.85 -2.62
CA VAL A 277 0.51 -4.13 -3.97
C VAL A 277 1.71 -5.05 -3.90
N GLY A 278 2.68 -4.71 -3.05
CA GLY A 278 3.93 -5.44 -2.94
C GLY A 278 4.91 -4.78 -1.97
N LYS A 279 6.06 -5.43 -1.82
CA LYS A 279 7.16 -4.98 -0.97
C LYS A 279 8.15 -4.15 -1.78
N VAL A 280 8.57 -3.02 -1.24
CA VAL A 280 9.67 -2.25 -1.81
C VAL A 280 10.97 -3.05 -1.64
N TRP A 281 11.65 -3.25 -2.76
CA TRP A 281 12.89 -4.01 -2.78
C TRP A 281 14.13 -3.12 -2.86
N LYS A 282 14.25 -2.34 -3.95
CA LYS A 282 15.42 -1.50 -4.21
C LYS A 282 15.04 -0.17 -4.87
N ILE A 283 15.88 0.82 -4.67
CA ILE A 283 15.89 2.05 -5.45
C ILE A 283 16.69 1.78 -6.72
N TRP A 284 16.10 1.92 -7.91
CA TRP A 284 16.82 1.68 -9.16
C TRP A 284 17.27 2.97 -9.86
N LYS A 285 16.65 4.11 -9.52
CA LYS A 285 17.00 5.45 -9.98
C LYS A 285 16.66 6.45 -8.90
N SER A 286 17.48 7.46 -8.72
CA SER A 286 17.23 8.57 -7.80
C SER A 286 17.68 9.87 -8.43
N VAL A 287 16.77 10.84 -8.55
CA VAL A 287 17.04 12.17 -9.10
C VAL A 287 16.50 13.18 -8.09
N ASP A 288 17.33 14.14 -7.73
CA ASP A 288 16.89 15.24 -6.88
C ASP A 288 15.87 16.10 -7.63
N LYS A 289 14.72 16.38 -7.02
CA LYS A 289 13.63 17.12 -7.67
C LYS A 289 13.91 18.62 -7.82
N TYR A 290 14.87 19.16 -7.09
CA TYR A 290 15.16 20.57 -7.08
C TYR A 290 16.38 20.93 -7.93
N THR A 291 17.38 20.01 -7.98
CA THR A 291 18.62 20.23 -8.71
C THR A 291 18.73 19.43 -10.00
N ASP A 292 17.80 18.47 -10.23
CA ASP A 292 17.84 17.48 -11.31
C ASP A 292 19.11 16.60 -11.33
N GLU A 293 19.87 16.62 -10.24
CA GLU A 293 21.08 15.82 -10.10
C GLU A 293 20.77 14.36 -9.77
N ILE A 294 21.55 13.44 -10.34
CA ILE A 294 21.43 12.01 -10.03
C ILE A 294 22.13 11.73 -8.71
N ARG A 295 21.41 11.14 -7.76
CA ARG A 295 21.93 10.69 -6.47
C ARG A 295 22.47 9.27 -6.61
N TRP A 296 23.69 9.13 -7.11
CA TRP A 296 24.33 7.84 -7.42
C TRP A 296 24.44 6.90 -6.22
N GLU A 297 24.66 7.43 -5.04
CA GLU A 297 24.80 6.69 -3.77
C GLU A 297 23.51 5.98 -3.34
N ARG A 298 22.39 6.33 -3.96
CA ARG A 298 21.08 5.72 -3.70
C ARG A 298 20.70 4.62 -4.69
N ILE A 299 21.36 4.58 -5.85
CA ILE A 299 21.04 3.62 -6.91
C ILE A 299 21.42 2.20 -6.46
N PHE A 300 20.50 1.25 -6.62
CA PHE A 300 20.57 -0.15 -6.18
C PHE A 300 20.63 -0.34 -4.65
N LYS A 301 20.39 0.72 -3.87
CA LYS A 301 20.27 0.61 -2.42
C LYS A 301 19.03 -0.23 -2.07
N GLU A 302 19.24 -1.21 -1.20
CA GLU A 302 18.13 -2.00 -0.62
C GLU A 302 17.33 -1.16 0.37
N VAL A 303 16.01 -1.34 0.35
CA VAL A 303 15.09 -0.69 1.27
C VAL A 303 14.79 -1.66 2.42
N LYS A 304 15.19 -1.26 3.62
CA LYS A 304 15.00 -2.05 4.85
C LYS A 304 14.19 -1.28 5.87
#